data_5be381048dc30e2a1e51426ecfa7a199
#
_entry.id   5be381048dc30e2a1e51426ecfa7a199
#
_cell.length_a   1.000
_cell.length_b   1.000
_cell.length_c   1.000
_cell.angle_alpha   90.00
_cell.angle_beta   90.00
_cell.angle_gamma   90.00
#
_symmetry.space_group_name_H-M   'P 1'
#
loop_
_entity.id
_entity.type
_entity.pdbx_description
1 polymer ?
#
loop_
_entity_poly.entity_id
_entity_poly.type
_entity_poly.pdbx_seq_one_letter_code
_entity_poly.pdbx_strand_id
1 'polypeptide(L)'
;MDEKGRAKYLTTGSILKTSKGHKWQDVKKHYDAVGVKYEEWDNDQILEHVPVLDLHEFWPIRRPEDPTFFDEPERELEGGLFCPEGGYVNDPTLSAHNIMRAAEAKGATFIFNAEVTEIRSADGNVQGITLKDGTHIDAPVVVNCAGPHSYKINQMAEGVWEGCNIKTKALRHEVMYCPSPEEYDYINDGYHQSDGDIGCYVRPEAGNLFLIGSEDPDCDPQEWVDPDEFYAGKGGHGRDNQLTEEQWKAQCYRLGRRIPTLQVPNQPKGVVDLYDCSDDWIPVYDKSDLGGFYMAVGTSGNQYKNAPVVGAMMAELIDACEQGLDHDNEPFQFTMKYTGRILDVGFFSRKREINYNSSFSVNG
;
A
#
# COMPACT_ATOMS: atom_id res chain seq x y z
N MET A 1 12.33 18.73 -18.82
CA MET A 1 11.42 17.56 -18.97
C MET A 1 12.23 16.33 -18.61
N ASP A 2 11.63 15.34 -17.95
CA ASP A 2 12.30 14.07 -17.67
C ASP A 2 12.59 13.32 -18.98
N GLU A 3 13.82 12.89 -19.20
CA GLU A 3 14.28 12.19 -20.41
C GLU A 3 13.61 10.82 -20.60
N LYS A 4 13.16 10.20 -19.49
CA LYS A 4 12.44 8.91 -19.51
C LYS A 4 10.94 9.06 -19.76
N GLY A 5 10.45 10.29 -19.94
CA GLY A 5 9.04 10.59 -20.06
C GLY A 5 8.35 10.74 -18.69
N ARG A 6 7.03 10.64 -18.67
CA ARG A 6 6.22 10.82 -17.47
C ARG A 6 5.33 9.60 -17.25
N ALA A 7 5.30 9.13 -16.02
CA ALA A 7 4.23 8.22 -15.57
C ALA A 7 2.87 8.91 -15.71
N LYS A 8 1.85 8.09 -15.99
CA LYS A 8 0.48 8.58 -16.20
C LYS A 8 -0.43 7.98 -15.15
N TYR A 9 -1.31 8.80 -14.61
CA TYR A 9 -2.49 8.31 -13.94
C TYR A 9 -3.51 7.95 -15.02
N LEU A 10 -3.97 6.70 -15.04
CA LEU A 10 -4.99 6.21 -15.95
C LEU A 10 -6.32 6.19 -15.19
N THR A 11 -7.23 7.06 -15.60
CA THR A 11 -8.58 7.15 -15.04
C THR A 11 -9.45 6.09 -15.70
N THR A 12 -9.40 4.88 -15.18
CA THR A 12 -10.20 3.75 -15.70
C THR A 12 -11.56 3.63 -15.01
N GLY A 13 -11.78 4.38 -13.94
CA GLY A 13 -12.81 4.08 -12.98
C GLY A 13 -12.38 2.98 -11.98
N SER A 14 -13.08 2.93 -10.86
CA SER A 14 -12.87 1.91 -9.83
C SER A 14 -14.21 1.37 -9.34
N ILE A 15 -14.33 0.04 -9.27
CA ILE A 15 -15.53 -0.65 -8.80
C ILE A 15 -15.19 -1.36 -7.47
N LEU A 16 -15.90 -1.00 -6.41
CA LEU A 16 -15.93 -1.75 -5.16
C LEU A 16 -17.18 -2.64 -5.18
N LYS A 17 -17.02 -3.95 -5.27
CA LYS A 17 -18.16 -4.89 -5.22
C LYS A 17 -18.69 -4.99 -3.79
N THR A 18 -20.00 -5.06 -3.67
CA THR A 18 -20.70 -5.07 -2.40
C THR A 18 -21.27 -6.43 -2.09
N SER A 19 -20.80 -7.03 -1.00
CA SER A 19 -21.28 -8.32 -0.50
C SER A 19 -21.64 -8.22 0.97
N LYS A 20 -22.34 -9.20 1.49
CA LYS A 20 -22.75 -9.27 2.89
C LYS A 20 -21.57 -9.28 3.87
N GLY A 21 -20.45 -9.86 3.47
CA GLY A 21 -19.24 -9.96 4.30
C GLY A 21 -18.39 -8.68 4.30
N HIS A 22 -18.62 -7.79 3.35
CA HIS A 22 -17.86 -6.56 3.20
C HIS A 22 -18.64 -5.36 3.75
N LYS A 23 -18.03 -4.57 4.62
CA LYS A 23 -18.67 -3.38 5.24
C LYS A 23 -18.75 -2.20 4.26
N TRP A 24 -19.32 -2.40 3.09
CA TRP A 24 -19.38 -1.39 2.04
C TRP A 24 -20.18 -0.14 2.45
N GLN A 25 -21.16 -0.28 3.36
CA GLN A 25 -21.91 0.84 3.90
C GLN A 25 -21.03 1.81 4.68
N ASP A 26 -19.95 1.33 5.32
CA ASP A 26 -18.98 2.19 6.00
C ASP A 26 -18.10 2.90 4.98
N VAL A 27 -17.70 2.24 3.89
CA VAL A 27 -16.99 2.87 2.77
C VAL A 27 -17.83 4.00 2.17
N LYS A 28 -19.13 3.77 1.93
CA LYS A 28 -20.06 4.79 1.44
C LYS A 28 -20.13 6.01 2.37
N LYS A 29 -20.24 5.79 3.69
CA LYS A 29 -20.20 6.89 4.67
C LYS A 29 -18.90 7.69 4.59
N HIS A 30 -17.77 7.02 4.41
CA HIS A 30 -16.48 7.70 4.26
C HIS A 30 -16.43 8.50 2.95
N TYR A 31 -16.91 7.96 1.83
CA TYR A 31 -17.02 8.68 0.56
C TYR A 31 -17.88 9.93 0.69
N ASP A 32 -19.05 9.81 1.30
CA ASP A 32 -19.93 10.95 1.57
C ASP A 32 -19.24 12.00 2.47
N ALA A 33 -18.57 11.55 3.54
CA ALA A 33 -17.90 12.45 4.48
C ALA A 33 -16.76 13.25 3.83
N VAL A 34 -16.04 12.68 2.85
CA VAL A 34 -14.94 13.36 2.17
C VAL A 34 -15.31 13.92 0.80
N GLY A 35 -16.53 13.68 0.33
CA GLY A 35 -17.06 14.21 -0.94
C GLY A 35 -16.50 13.49 -2.17
N VAL A 36 -16.21 12.20 -2.09
CA VAL A 36 -15.90 11.37 -3.25
C VAL A 36 -17.16 11.20 -4.08
N LYS A 37 -17.04 11.41 -5.39
CA LYS A 37 -18.12 11.13 -6.33
C LYS A 37 -18.15 9.64 -6.64
N TYR A 38 -19.30 9.04 -6.47
CA TYR A 38 -19.54 7.62 -6.81
C TYR A 38 -20.95 7.44 -7.33
N GLU A 39 -21.17 6.33 -7.99
CA GLU A 39 -22.46 5.82 -8.44
C GLU A 39 -22.72 4.48 -7.77
N GLU A 40 -23.94 4.20 -7.41
CA GLU A 40 -24.36 2.88 -6.94
C GLU A 40 -24.85 2.09 -8.15
N TRP A 41 -24.13 1.04 -8.53
CA TRP A 41 -24.48 0.16 -9.64
C TRP A 41 -25.12 -1.13 -9.14
N ASP A 42 -26.22 -1.51 -9.77
CA ASP A 42 -26.76 -2.86 -9.60
C ASP A 42 -25.97 -3.90 -10.44
N ASN A 43 -26.35 -5.18 -10.30
CA ASN A 43 -25.67 -6.26 -10.98
C ASN A 43 -25.79 -6.16 -12.52
N ASP A 44 -26.93 -5.70 -13.04
CA ASP A 44 -27.12 -5.52 -14.48
C ASP A 44 -26.19 -4.43 -15.03
N GLN A 45 -26.05 -3.32 -14.32
CA GLN A 45 -25.15 -2.24 -14.68
C GLN A 45 -23.67 -2.71 -14.63
N ILE A 46 -23.29 -3.50 -13.62
CA ILE A 46 -21.94 -4.08 -13.56
C ILE A 46 -21.68 -4.96 -14.77
N LEU A 47 -22.62 -5.84 -15.15
CA LEU A 47 -22.47 -6.74 -16.31
C LEU A 47 -22.50 -6.01 -17.65
N GLU A 48 -23.17 -4.85 -17.75
CA GLU A 48 -23.11 -4.01 -18.95
C GLU A 48 -21.67 -3.52 -19.19
N HIS A 49 -20.92 -3.22 -18.15
CA HIS A 49 -19.56 -2.69 -18.23
C HIS A 49 -18.47 -3.78 -18.16
N VAL A 50 -18.72 -4.86 -17.43
CA VAL A 50 -17.76 -5.97 -17.24
C VAL A 50 -18.47 -7.31 -17.45
N PRO A 51 -18.77 -7.69 -18.70
CA PRO A 51 -19.69 -8.81 -19.03
C PRO A 51 -19.13 -10.20 -18.71
N VAL A 52 -17.87 -10.31 -18.33
CA VAL A 52 -17.21 -11.59 -18.04
C VAL A 52 -17.33 -12.02 -16.57
N LEU A 53 -17.98 -11.19 -15.73
CA LEU A 53 -18.08 -11.46 -14.29
C LEU A 53 -19.22 -12.46 -13.99
N ASP A 54 -18.94 -13.35 -13.06
CA ASP A 54 -19.95 -14.04 -12.28
C ASP A 54 -20.24 -13.19 -11.02
N LEU A 55 -21.46 -12.74 -10.83
CA LEU A 55 -21.87 -11.88 -9.74
C LEU A 55 -22.52 -12.60 -8.57
N HIS A 56 -22.33 -13.91 -8.45
CA HIS A 56 -22.70 -14.63 -7.23
C HIS A 56 -21.82 -14.21 -6.03
N GLU A 57 -22.36 -14.36 -4.84
CA GLU A 57 -21.65 -14.14 -3.57
C GLU A 57 -20.86 -15.39 -3.19
N PHE A 58 -19.52 -15.26 -3.03
CA PHE A 58 -18.63 -16.36 -2.69
C PHE A 58 -18.16 -16.32 -1.21
N TRP A 59 -18.68 -15.39 -0.43
CA TRP A 59 -18.38 -15.29 0.99
C TRP A 59 -18.80 -16.54 1.79
N PRO A 60 -18.05 -16.97 2.82
CA PRO A 60 -16.79 -16.38 3.31
C PRO A 60 -15.61 -16.71 2.40
N ILE A 61 -14.60 -15.82 2.41
CA ILE A 61 -13.38 -16.02 1.62
C ILE A 61 -12.70 -17.32 2.04
N ARG A 62 -12.31 -18.11 1.06
CA ARG A 62 -11.67 -19.42 1.27
C ARG A 62 -10.42 -19.56 0.41
N ARG A 63 -9.58 -20.49 0.77
CA ARG A 63 -8.48 -20.96 -0.08
C ARG A 63 -8.89 -22.20 -0.86
N PRO A 64 -8.25 -22.50 -2.01
CA PRO A 64 -8.58 -23.67 -2.83
C PRO A 64 -8.44 -25.04 -2.11
N GLU A 65 -7.69 -25.09 -1.03
CA GLU A 65 -7.51 -26.29 -0.18
C GLU A 65 -8.74 -26.56 0.72
N ASP A 66 -9.61 -25.58 0.91
CA ASP A 66 -10.86 -25.76 1.65
C ASP A 66 -11.82 -26.63 0.80
N PRO A 67 -12.35 -27.73 1.33
CA PRO A 67 -13.23 -28.63 0.58
C PRO A 67 -14.51 -27.96 0.07
N THR A 68 -14.89 -26.81 0.65
CA THR A 68 -16.08 -26.05 0.24
C THR A 68 -15.76 -24.89 -0.70
N PHE A 69 -14.51 -24.75 -1.15
CA PHE A 69 -14.10 -23.66 -2.04
C PHE A 69 -14.88 -23.66 -3.36
N PHE A 70 -15.20 -24.84 -3.88
CA PHE A 70 -15.91 -25.01 -5.16
C PHE A 70 -17.41 -25.28 -5.01
N ASP A 71 -17.97 -25.12 -3.80
CA ASP A 71 -19.41 -25.24 -3.61
C ASP A 71 -20.15 -24.19 -4.44
N GLU A 72 -21.31 -24.58 -4.94
CA GLU A 72 -22.19 -23.69 -5.71
C GLU A 72 -22.68 -22.52 -4.84
N PRO A 73 -22.62 -21.30 -5.33
CA PRO A 73 -23.10 -20.13 -4.58
C PRO A 73 -24.64 -20.12 -4.52
N GLU A 74 -25.19 -19.61 -3.42
CA GLU A 74 -26.64 -19.57 -3.20
C GLU A 74 -27.25 -18.18 -3.44
N ARG A 75 -26.41 -17.13 -3.50
CA ARG A 75 -26.85 -15.73 -3.56
C ARG A 75 -26.02 -14.94 -4.56
N GLU A 76 -26.54 -13.79 -4.93
CA GLU A 76 -25.83 -12.79 -5.72
C GLU A 76 -25.28 -11.67 -4.86
N LEU A 77 -24.30 -10.94 -5.39
CA LEU A 77 -23.82 -9.69 -4.84
C LEU A 77 -24.95 -8.65 -4.79
N GLU A 78 -24.80 -7.66 -3.91
CA GLU A 78 -25.77 -6.56 -3.79
C GLU A 78 -25.58 -5.45 -4.84
N GLY A 79 -24.51 -5.53 -5.66
CA GLY A 79 -24.11 -4.53 -6.64
C GLY A 79 -22.69 -4.01 -6.39
N GLY A 80 -22.47 -2.73 -6.60
CA GLY A 80 -21.15 -2.11 -6.40
C GLY A 80 -21.20 -0.59 -6.28
N LEU A 81 -20.11 -0.03 -5.75
CA LEU A 81 -19.84 1.39 -5.77
C LEU A 81 -18.85 1.70 -6.90
N PHE A 82 -19.26 2.45 -7.88
CA PHE A 82 -18.41 2.90 -8.98
C PHE A 82 -17.91 4.31 -8.75
N CYS A 83 -16.59 4.49 -8.73
CA CYS A 83 -15.93 5.78 -8.65
C CYS A 83 -15.35 6.14 -10.02
N PRO A 84 -15.97 7.08 -10.78
CA PRO A 84 -15.54 7.40 -12.14
C PRO A 84 -14.14 8.05 -12.20
N GLU A 85 -13.72 8.71 -11.14
CA GLU A 85 -12.40 9.33 -11.03
C GLU A 85 -11.32 8.36 -10.49
N GLY A 86 -11.68 7.11 -10.20
CA GLY A 86 -10.77 6.05 -9.80
C GLY A 86 -9.81 5.62 -10.92
N GLY A 87 -8.72 4.97 -10.54
CA GLY A 87 -7.73 4.51 -11.51
C GLY A 87 -6.40 4.15 -10.87
N TYR A 88 -5.35 4.07 -11.69
CA TYR A 88 -4.02 3.68 -11.22
C TYR A 88 -2.89 4.38 -11.99
N VAL A 89 -1.69 4.38 -11.41
CA VAL A 89 -0.47 4.84 -12.09
C VAL A 89 0.12 3.68 -12.89
N ASN A 90 0.35 3.91 -14.19
CA ASN A 90 0.78 2.87 -15.12
C ASN A 90 2.22 2.36 -14.89
N ASP A 91 3.09 3.19 -14.30
CA ASP A 91 4.50 2.86 -14.05
C ASP A 91 4.96 3.51 -12.74
N PRO A 92 4.96 2.76 -11.62
CA PRO A 92 5.35 3.27 -10.32
C PRO A 92 6.85 3.64 -10.26
N THR A 93 7.71 2.90 -10.95
CA THR A 93 9.15 3.19 -11.00
C THR A 93 9.42 4.50 -11.71
N LEU A 94 8.78 4.72 -12.87
CA LEU A 94 8.89 5.98 -13.60
C LEU A 94 8.29 7.14 -12.78
N SER A 95 7.20 6.90 -12.05
CA SER A 95 6.61 7.90 -11.15
C SER A 95 7.61 8.36 -10.07
N ALA A 96 8.25 7.41 -9.39
CA ALA A 96 9.29 7.71 -8.40
C ALA A 96 10.49 8.47 -9.04
N HIS A 97 10.92 8.05 -10.24
CA HIS A 97 11.96 8.75 -11.00
C HIS A 97 11.55 10.19 -11.35
N ASN A 98 10.32 10.41 -11.78
CA ASN A 98 9.83 11.76 -12.08
C ASN A 98 9.85 12.68 -10.85
N ILE A 99 9.45 12.16 -9.67
CA ILE A 99 9.51 12.92 -8.42
C ILE A 99 10.96 13.23 -8.05
N MET A 100 11.86 12.25 -8.17
CA MET A 100 13.28 12.43 -7.95
C MET A 100 13.84 13.57 -8.83
N ARG A 101 13.58 13.54 -10.14
CA ARG A 101 14.05 14.60 -11.08
C ARG A 101 13.46 15.98 -10.74
N ALA A 102 12.22 16.02 -10.26
CA ALA A 102 11.62 17.26 -9.77
C ALA A 102 12.30 17.79 -8.50
N ALA A 103 12.68 16.92 -7.59
CA ALA A 103 13.41 17.28 -6.38
C ALA A 103 14.83 17.76 -6.70
N GLU A 104 15.57 17.07 -7.59
CA GLU A 104 16.89 17.51 -8.08
C GLU A 104 16.84 18.92 -8.69
N ALA A 105 15.79 19.22 -9.48
CA ALA A 105 15.58 20.55 -10.04
C ALA A 105 15.34 21.64 -8.97
N LYS A 106 15.07 21.24 -7.72
CA LYS A 106 14.95 22.10 -6.54
C LYS A 106 16.18 22.07 -5.64
N GLY A 107 17.24 21.38 -6.04
CA GLY A 107 18.52 21.33 -5.32
C GLY A 107 18.70 20.08 -4.43
N ALA A 108 17.81 19.11 -4.46
CA ALA A 108 18.02 17.86 -3.77
C ALA A 108 19.15 17.04 -4.42
N THR A 109 19.90 16.33 -3.57
CA THR A 109 20.96 15.39 -4.00
C THR A 109 20.51 13.97 -3.69
N PHE A 110 20.66 13.06 -4.65
CA PHE A 110 20.40 11.63 -4.47
C PHE A 110 21.70 10.85 -4.53
N ILE A 111 21.95 10.03 -3.51
CA ILE A 111 23.13 9.17 -3.41
C ILE A 111 22.62 7.72 -3.45
N PHE A 112 22.88 7.03 -4.55
CA PHE A 112 22.51 5.64 -4.74
C PHE A 112 23.59 4.69 -4.24
N ASN A 113 23.21 3.43 -3.98
CA ASN A 113 24.11 2.40 -3.46
C ASN A 113 24.81 2.82 -2.15
N ALA A 114 24.12 3.60 -1.34
CA ALA A 114 24.59 4.18 -0.09
C ALA A 114 23.81 3.57 1.09
N GLU A 115 24.32 2.46 1.62
CA GLU A 115 23.72 1.78 2.77
C GLU A 115 24.05 2.56 4.05
N VAL A 116 23.01 2.99 4.78
CA VAL A 116 23.15 3.63 6.10
C VAL A 116 23.37 2.54 7.14
N THR A 117 24.42 2.70 7.95
CA THR A 117 24.80 1.74 9.00
C THR A 117 24.73 2.33 10.41
N GLU A 118 24.55 3.64 10.52
CA GLU A 118 24.46 4.34 11.81
C GLU A 118 23.67 5.64 11.67
N ILE A 119 22.85 5.93 12.64
CA ILE A 119 22.28 7.25 12.89
C ILE A 119 23.11 7.87 14.02
N ARG A 120 23.90 8.91 13.70
CA ARG A 120 24.76 9.57 14.69
C ARG A 120 23.93 10.54 15.52
N SER A 121 24.12 10.50 16.84
CA SER A 121 23.47 11.41 17.80
C SER A 121 24.44 11.94 18.84
N ALA A 122 24.13 13.11 19.37
CA ALA A 122 24.80 13.69 20.53
C ALA A 122 23.83 14.64 21.25
N ASP A 123 23.91 14.65 22.58
CA ASP A 123 23.12 15.54 23.45
C ASP A 123 21.61 15.48 23.14
N GLY A 124 21.09 14.27 22.83
CA GLY A 124 19.67 14.03 22.53
C GLY A 124 19.21 14.55 21.16
N ASN A 125 20.13 14.86 20.25
CA ASN A 125 19.82 15.32 18.90
C ASN A 125 20.59 14.52 17.84
N VAL A 126 19.98 14.32 16.68
CA VAL A 126 20.66 13.72 15.54
C VAL A 126 21.76 14.62 15.02
N GLN A 127 22.88 14.04 14.59
CA GLN A 127 24.03 14.74 14.01
C GLN A 127 24.26 14.39 12.54
N GLY A 128 23.55 13.39 12.03
CA GLY A 128 23.69 12.86 10.68
C GLY A 128 23.76 11.36 10.65
N ILE A 129 24.31 10.84 9.57
CA ILE A 129 24.39 9.41 9.30
C ILE A 129 25.81 8.96 8.96
N THR A 130 26.09 7.67 9.14
CA THR A 130 27.28 7.00 8.63
C THR A 130 26.87 5.97 7.57
N LEU A 131 27.56 5.98 6.43
CA LEU A 131 27.39 4.99 5.38
C LEU A 131 28.33 3.79 5.58
N LYS A 132 28.02 2.67 4.96
CA LYS A 132 28.79 1.42 5.05
C LYS A 132 30.26 1.55 4.62
N ASP A 133 30.56 2.47 3.71
CA ASP A 133 31.93 2.77 3.28
C ASP A 133 32.71 3.68 4.24
N GLY A 134 32.09 4.06 5.38
CA GLY A 134 32.64 4.95 6.39
C GLY A 134 32.42 6.44 6.10
N THR A 135 31.71 6.80 5.03
CA THR A 135 31.38 8.21 4.75
C THR A 135 30.41 8.74 5.79
N HIS A 136 30.71 9.92 6.35
CA HIS A 136 29.82 10.64 7.26
C HIS A 136 29.08 11.74 6.49
N ILE A 137 27.77 11.83 6.69
CA ILE A 137 26.93 12.92 6.19
C ILE A 137 26.35 13.63 7.40
N ASP A 138 26.77 14.88 7.63
CA ASP A 138 26.26 15.70 8.72
C ASP A 138 24.92 16.31 8.31
N ALA A 139 23.93 16.18 9.19
CA ALA A 139 22.59 16.73 9.00
C ALA A 139 21.93 16.99 10.37
N PRO A 140 21.32 18.16 10.60
CA PRO A 140 20.54 18.43 11.81
C PRO A 140 19.17 17.76 11.80
N VAL A 141 18.70 17.31 10.63
CA VAL A 141 17.43 16.62 10.43
C VAL A 141 17.66 15.35 9.62
N VAL A 142 17.14 14.23 10.09
CA VAL A 142 17.12 12.94 9.39
C VAL A 142 15.69 12.42 9.35
N VAL A 143 15.23 12.00 8.19
CA VAL A 143 13.89 11.44 8.00
C VAL A 143 14.01 9.99 7.57
N ASN A 144 13.46 9.07 8.35
CA ASN A 144 13.38 7.66 7.99
C ASN A 144 12.19 7.42 7.04
N CYS A 145 12.50 7.00 5.79
CA CYS A 145 11.53 6.58 4.78
C CYS A 145 11.99 5.25 4.14
N ALA A 146 12.63 4.37 4.94
CA ALA A 146 13.36 3.22 4.42
C ALA A 146 12.47 2.02 4.03
N GLY A 147 11.15 2.18 3.99
CA GLY A 147 10.20 1.13 3.62
C GLY A 147 10.37 -0.12 4.50
N PRO A 148 10.51 -1.33 3.93
CA PRO A 148 10.62 -2.56 4.72
C PRO A 148 11.78 -2.60 5.72
N HIS A 149 12.81 -1.75 5.53
CA HIS A 149 13.93 -1.60 6.46
C HIS A 149 13.69 -0.55 7.56
N SER A 150 12.54 0.13 7.57
CA SER A 150 12.26 1.25 8.47
C SER A 150 12.47 0.92 9.94
N TYR A 151 12.06 -0.27 10.39
CA TYR A 151 12.25 -0.69 11.78
C TYR A 151 13.73 -0.83 12.14
N LYS A 152 14.59 -1.27 11.21
CA LYS A 152 16.04 -1.38 11.43
C LYS A 152 16.69 0.01 11.57
N ILE A 153 16.26 0.98 10.75
CA ILE A 153 16.72 2.36 10.87
C ILE A 153 16.28 2.98 12.21
N ASN A 154 15.03 2.75 12.65
CA ASN A 154 14.56 3.19 13.95
C ASN A 154 15.37 2.56 15.12
N GLN A 155 15.81 1.31 14.99
CA GLN A 155 16.66 0.63 15.96
C GLN A 155 18.11 1.17 15.98
N MET A 156 18.60 1.77 14.90
CA MET A 156 19.91 2.43 14.84
C MET A 156 19.91 3.80 15.54
N ALA A 157 18.74 4.43 15.68
CA ALA A 157 18.59 5.75 16.27
C ALA A 157 18.29 5.64 17.77
N GLU A 158 19.09 6.32 18.59
CA GLU A 158 19.04 6.24 20.05
C GLU A 158 17.65 6.55 20.61
N GLY A 159 17.05 5.59 21.33
CA GLY A 159 15.75 5.74 21.99
C GLY A 159 14.52 5.78 21.06
N VAL A 160 14.71 5.81 19.74
CA VAL A 160 13.59 5.95 18.79
C VAL A 160 12.71 4.71 18.78
N TRP A 161 13.32 3.53 18.70
CA TRP A 161 12.55 2.28 18.67
C TRP A 161 11.76 2.06 19.96
N GLU A 162 12.37 2.34 21.11
CA GLU A 162 11.74 2.20 22.43
C GLU A 162 10.63 3.24 22.63
N GLY A 163 10.79 4.44 22.09
CA GLY A 163 9.82 5.54 22.17
C GLY A 163 8.58 5.39 21.31
N CYS A 164 8.53 4.37 20.43
CA CYS A 164 7.36 4.09 19.60
C CYS A 164 6.44 3.05 20.24
N ASN A 165 5.16 3.36 20.42
CA ASN A 165 4.14 2.36 20.75
C ASN A 165 3.77 1.52 19.53
N ILE A 166 3.69 2.15 18.36
CA ILE A 166 3.44 1.48 17.08
C ILE A 166 4.78 1.06 16.46
N LYS A 167 4.90 -0.23 16.19
CA LYS A 167 6.08 -0.83 15.56
C LYS A 167 5.81 -1.12 14.08
N THR A 168 6.89 -1.23 13.31
CA THR A 168 6.80 -1.69 11.92
C THR A 168 7.58 -2.98 11.72
N LYS A 169 7.19 -3.75 10.73
CA LYS A 169 7.85 -4.99 10.32
C LYS A 169 7.59 -5.27 8.84
N ALA A 170 8.45 -6.06 8.23
CA ALA A 170 8.32 -6.39 6.81
C ALA A 170 7.40 -7.60 6.61
N LEU A 171 6.35 -7.42 5.81
CA LEU A 171 5.43 -8.46 5.37
C LEU A 171 5.75 -8.85 3.93
N ARG A 172 6.00 -10.13 3.68
CA ARG A 172 6.15 -10.67 2.34
C ARG A 172 4.78 -10.71 1.65
N HIS A 173 4.71 -10.12 0.46
CA HIS A 173 3.47 -10.03 -0.30
C HIS A 173 3.67 -10.46 -1.75
N GLU A 174 2.69 -11.14 -2.32
CA GLU A 174 2.71 -11.67 -3.68
C GLU A 174 1.58 -11.06 -4.52
N VAL A 175 1.91 -10.64 -5.74
CA VAL A 175 0.96 -10.12 -6.73
C VAL A 175 1.07 -10.95 -7.99
N MET A 176 -0.05 -11.43 -8.50
CA MET A 176 -0.11 -12.37 -9.61
C MET A 176 -0.51 -11.70 -10.91
N TYR A 177 -0.03 -12.24 -12.03
CA TYR A 177 -0.46 -11.88 -13.38
C TYR A 177 -1.19 -13.02 -14.02
N CYS A 178 -2.39 -12.75 -14.52
CA CYS A 178 -3.20 -13.72 -15.24
C CYS A 178 -3.72 -13.10 -16.55
N PRO A 179 -3.67 -13.81 -17.70
CA PRO A 179 -4.22 -13.29 -18.94
C PRO A 179 -5.73 -13.03 -18.81
N SER A 180 -6.20 -11.93 -19.41
CA SER A 180 -7.62 -11.70 -19.58
C SER A 180 -8.22 -12.75 -20.52
N PRO A 181 -9.51 -13.12 -20.36
CA PRO A 181 -10.23 -13.88 -21.37
C PRO A 181 -10.14 -13.25 -22.75
N GLU A 182 -10.14 -14.05 -23.81
CA GLU A 182 -10.00 -13.56 -25.20
C GLU A 182 -11.13 -12.59 -25.59
N GLU A 183 -12.32 -12.78 -25.00
CA GLU A 183 -13.49 -11.95 -25.25
C GLU A 183 -13.51 -10.61 -24.51
N TYR A 184 -12.51 -10.31 -23.66
CA TYR A 184 -12.47 -9.09 -22.85
C TYR A 184 -11.14 -8.35 -22.94
N ASP A 185 -11.15 -7.18 -23.54
CA ASP A 185 -9.97 -6.30 -23.63
C ASP A 185 -9.78 -5.52 -22.32
N TYR A 186 -9.22 -6.22 -21.31
CA TYR A 186 -9.08 -5.65 -19.97
C TYR A 186 -8.17 -4.43 -19.92
N ILE A 187 -7.19 -4.33 -20.81
CA ILE A 187 -6.28 -3.18 -20.82
C ILE A 187 -6.96 -1.88 -21.29
N ASN A 188 -7.96 -1.97 -22.16
CA ASN A 188 -8.68 -0.81 -22.69
C ASN A 188 -10.04 -0.60 -22.00
N ASP A 189 -10.75 -1.65 -21.65
CA ASP A 189 -12.12 -1.61 -21.13
C ASP A 189 -12.19 -1.94 -19.63
N GLY A 190 -11.07 -2.32 -19.03
CA GLY A 190 -11.04 -2.78 -17.64
C GLY A 190 -10.99 -1.68 -16.60
N TYR A 191 -11.57 -1.95 -15.47
CA TYR A 191 -11.61 -1.11 -14.29
C TYR A 191 -10.63 -1.61 -13.22
N HIS A 192 -10.14 -0.70 -12.36
CA HIS A 192 -9.64 -1.12 -11.07
C HIS A 192 -10.82 -1.68 -10.26
N GLN A 193 -10.64 -2.83 -9.62
CA GLN A 193 -11.70 -3.48 -8.87
C GLN A 193 -11.16 -3.93 -7.50
N SER A 194 -11.91 -3.63 -6.45
CA SER A 194 -11.77 -4.22 -5.11
C SER A 194 -12.93 -5.19 -4.91
N ASP A 195 -12.62 -6.40 -4.50
CA ASP A 195 -13.59 -7.48 -4.36
C ASP A 195 -13.41 -8.20 -3.02
N GLY A 196 -13.94 -7.59 -1.98
CA GLY A 196 -13.90 -8.14 -0.63
C GLY A 196 -14.67 -9.43 -0.44
N ASP A 197 -15.47 -9.86 -1.43
CA ASP A 197 -16.18 -11.13 -1.42
C ASP A 197 -15.27 -12.32 -1.73
N ILE A 198 -14.26 -12.09 -2.57
CA ILE A 198 -13.22 -13.07 -2.91
C ILE A 198 -11.86 -12.75 -2.31
N GLY A 199 -11.72 -11.61 -1.62
CA GLY A 199 -10.48 -11.17 -0.95
C GLY A 199 -9.35 -10.81 -1.92
N CYS A 200 -9.69 -10.26 -3.08
CA CYS A 200 -8.72 -9.84 -4.08
C CYS A 200 -9.06 -8.46 -4.65
N TYR A 201 -8.02 -7.68 -4.96
CA TYR A 201 -8.15 -6.56 -5.87
C TYR A 201 -7.53 -6.89 -7.21
N VAL A 202 -8.04 -6.27 -8.27
CA VAL A 202 -7.50 -6.43 -9.63
C VAL A 202 -7.42 -5.09 -10.34
N ARG A 203 -6.45 -4.95 -11.23
CA ARG A 203 -6.35 -3.83 -12.17
C ARG A 203 -5.79 -4.28 -13.51
N PRO A 204 -6.02 -3.52 -14.58
CA PRO A 204 -5.38 -3.77 -15.86
C PRO A 204 -3.84 -3.69 -15.77
N GLU A 205 -3.16 -4.59 -16.47
CA GLU A 205 -1.72 -4.60 -16.63
C GLU A 205 -1.33 -4.80 -18.09
N ALA A 206 -0.14 -4.32 -18.47
CA ALA A 206 0.38 -4.39 -19.82
C ALA A 206 0.33 -5.83 -20.40
N GLY A 207 -0.06 -5.97 -21.67
CA GLY A 207 -0.21 -7.26 -22.32
C GLY A 207 -1.58 -7.92 -22.09
N ASN A 208 -2.60 -7.14 -21.81
CA ASN A 208 -3.97 -7.59 -21.52
C ASN A 208 -4.02 -8.59 -20.35
N LEU A 209 -3.36 -8.24 -19.26
CA LEU A 209 -3.30 -9.06 -18.05
C LEU A 209 -4.16 -8.46 -16.94
N PHE A 210 -4.68 -9.31 -16.07
CA PHE A 210 -5.04 -8.95 -14.71
C PHE A 210 -3.78 -8.91 -13.84
N LEU A 211 -3.56 -7.81 -13.14
CA LEU A 211 -2.75 -7.81 -11.94
C LEU A 211 -3.69 -8.12 -10.78
N ILE A 212 -3.38 -9.17 -10.02
CA ILE A 212 -4.22 -9.69 -8.94
C ILE A 212 -3.43 -9.58 -7.64
N GLY A 213 -3.95 -8.84 -6.66
CA GLY A 213 -3.37 -8.78 -5.32
C GLY A 213 -4.36 -9.31 -4.27
N SER A 214 -3.83 -9.77 -3.14
CA SER A 214 -4.64 -10.15 -1.99
C SER A 214 -5.09 -8.92 -1.21
N GLU A 215 -6.31 -8.95 -0.66
CA GLU A 215 -6.81 -8.01 0.34
C GLU A 215 -6.51 -8.51 1.78
N ASP A 216 -5.59 -9.43 1.91
CA ASP A 216 -5.14 -10.03 3.18
C ASP A 216 -6.28 -10.62 4.03
N PRO A 217 -7.15 -11.48 3.46
CA PRO A 217 -8.20 -12.11 4.23
C PRO A 217 -7.64 -13.04 5.31
N ASP A 218 -8.37 -13.23 6.40
CA ASP A 218 -7.96 -14.03 7.56
C ASP A 218 -7.50 -15.47 7.22
N CYS A 219 -7.96 -16.02 6.10
CA CYS A 219 -7.57 -17.35 5.65
C CYS A 219 -6.20 -17.38 4.94
N ASP A 220 -5.63 -16.23 4.58
CA ASP A 220 -4.30 -16.16 3.98
C ASP A 220 -3.23 -16.01 5.07
N PRO A 221 -2.12 -16.80 5.00
CA PRO A 221 -1.04 -16.67 5.97
C PRO A 221 -0.29 -15.36 5.76
N GLN A 222 0.00 -14.67 6.86
CA GLN A 222 0.91 -13.52 6.88
C GLN A 222 2.34 -14.01 7.11
N GLU A 223 3.25 -13.73 6.19
CA GLU A 223 4.65 -14.13 6.27
C GLU A 223 5.54 -12.93 6.60
N TRP A 224 5.90 -12.80 7.88
CA TRP A 224 6.79 -11.76 8.38
C TRP A 224 8.24 -12.20 8.19
N VAL A 225 9.05 -11.35 7.56
CA VAL A 225 10.41 -11.70 7.16
C VAL A 225 11.44 -10.64 7.54
N ASP A 226 12.71 -11.02 7.62
CA ASP A 226 13.80 -10.05 7.66
C ASP A 226 14.08 -9.54 6.24
N PRO A 227 14.04 -8.22 6.00
CA PRO A 227 14.22 -7.67 4.66
C PRO A 227 15.63 -7.92 4.10
N ASP A 228 16.68 -7.94 4.93
CA ASP A 228 18.04 -8.21 4.44
C ASP A 228 18.16 -9.67 3.96
N GLU A 229 17.55 -10.60 4.66
CA GLU A 229 17.53 -12.01 4.27
C GLU A 229 16.70 -12.21 2.99
N PHE A 230 15.55 -11.55 2.91
CA PHE A 230 14.68 -11.60 1.74
C PHE A 230 15.40 -11.08 0.48
N TYR A 231 15.99 -9.87 0.53
CA TYR A 231 16.68 -9.30 -0.62
C TYR A 231 18.04 -9.99 -0.92
N ALA A 232 18.64 -10.67 0.04
CA ALA A 232 19.80 -11.53 -0.20
C ALA A 232 19.44 -12.89 -0.85
N GLY A 233 18.16 -13.14 -1.15
CA GLY A 233 17.70 -14.42 -1.68
C GLY A 233 17.70 -15.55 -0.66
N LYS A 234 17.77 -15.21 0.64
CA LYS A 234 17.74 -16.17 1.76
C LYS A 234 16.38 -16.13 2.46
N GLY A 235 15.32 -15.88 1.69
CA GLY A 235 13.98 -15.65 2.23
C GLY A 235 13.61 -16.63 3.33
N GLY A 236 13.01 -16.11 4.39
CA GLY A 236 12.56 -16.90 5.51
C GLY A 236 11.79 -18.13 5.04
N HIS A 237 12.06 -19.28 5.63
CA HIS A 237 11.52 -20.58 5.25
C HIS A 237 12.05 -21.21 3.94
N GLY A 238 13.19 -20.76 3.40
CA GLY A 238 13.79 -21.33 2.19
C GLY A 238 13.01 -21.05 0.90
N ARG A 239 12.11 -20.11 0.93
CA ARG A 239 11.38 -19.58 -0.23
C ARG A 239 12.01 -18.25 -0.60
N ASP A 240 12.96 -18.25 -1.47
CA ASP A 240 13.53 -17.05 -2.04
C ASP A 240 12.46 -16.01 -2.40
N ASN A 241 12.82 -14.88 -2.94
CA ASN A 241 11.92 -13.87 -3.50
C ASN A 241 11.13 -14.40 -4.74
N GLN A 242 10.67 -15.65 -4.68
CA GLN A 242 9.89 -16.32 -5.71
C GLN A 242 8.43 -16.47 -5.28
N LEU A 243 7.53 -16.45 -6.26
CA LEU A 243 6.11 -16.72 -6.06
C LEU A 243 5.92 -18.13 -5.48
N THR A 244 4.99 -18.26 -4.54
CA THR A 244 4.57 -19.56 -4.02
C THR A 244 3.42 -20.11 -4.86
N GLU A 245 3.44 -21.43 -5.09
CA GLU A 245 2.36 -22.07 -5.85
C GLU A 245 1.03 -21.96 -5.11
N GLU A 246 1.06 -22.04 -3.79
CA GLU A 246 -0.12 -21.98 -2.93
C GLU A 246 -0.80 -20.62 -2.98
N GLN A 247 -0.03 -19.53 -2.88
CA GLN A 247 -0.61 -18.17 -2.94
C GLN A 247 -1.05 -17.82 -4.36
N TRP A 248 -0.28 -18.26 -5.36
CA TRP A 248 -0.68 -18.11 -6.76
C TRP A 248 -2.02 -18.82 -7.05
N LYS A 249 -2.19 -20.07 -6.61
CA LYS A 249 -3.46 -20.78 -6.74
C LYS A 249 -4.59 -20.05 -6.01
N ALA A 250 -4.35 -19.60 -4.79
CA ALA A 250 -5.37 -18.90 -4.01
C ALA A 250 -5.92 -17.67 -4.75
N GLN A 251 -5.04 -16.79 -5.20
CA GLN A 251 -5.45 -15.55 -5.88
C GLN A 251 -6.07 -15.83 -7.27
N CYS A 252 -5.42 -16.67 -8.09
CA CYS A 252 -5.92 -16.95 -9.44
C CYS A 252 -7.25 -17.73 -9.44
N TYR A 253 -7.44 -18.68 -8.51
CA TYR A 253 -8.67 -19.44 -8.45
C TYR A 253 -9.82 -18.64 -7.84
N ARG A 254 -9.55 -17.76 -6.88
CA ARG A 254 -10.54 -16.78 -6.39
C ARG A 254 -11.03 -15.90 -7.52
N LEU A 255 -10.11 -15.34 -8.32
CA LEU A 255 -10.49 -14.56 -9.50
C LEU A 255 -11.19 -15.44 -10.54
N GLY A 256 -10.79 -16.70 -10.72
CA GLY A 256 -11.44 -17.67 -11.62
C GLY A 256 -12.90 -17.99 -11.23
N ARG A 257 -13.26 -17.89 -9.94
CA ARG A 257 -14.66 -17.95 -9.54
C ARG A 257 -15.45 -16.72 -9.97
N ARG A 258 -14.82 -15.54 -9.89
CA ARG A 258 -15.41 -14.27 -10.33
C ARG A 258 -15.45 -14.13 -11.85
N ILE A 259 -14.51 -14.76 -12.57
CA ILE A 259 -14.40 -14.74 -14.02
C ILE A 259 -14.29 -16.19 -14.51
N PRO A 260 -15.42 -16.88 -14.77
CA PRO A 260 -15.41 -18.31 -15.10
C PRO A 260 -14.62 -18.68 -16.36
N THR A 261 -14.45 -17.74 -17.29
CA THR A 261 -13.68 -17.92 -18.52
C THR A 261 -12.18 -17.61 -18.37
N LEU A 262 -11.73 -17.26 -17.15
CA LEU A 262 -10.32 -16.96 -16.87
C LEU A 262 -9.44 -18.18 -17.11
N GLN A 263 -8.47 -18.05 -18.01
CA GLN A 263 -7.50 -19.11 -18.29
C GLN A 263 -6.30 -18.99 -17.35
N VAL A 264 -6.37 -19.67 -16.22
CA VAL A 264 -5.28 -19.70 -15.25
C VAL A 264 -4.06 -20.42 -15.83
N PRO A 265 -2.88 -19.75 -15.94
CA PRO A 265 -1.68 -20.36 -16.50
C PRO A 265 -1.18 -21.56 -15.68
N ASN A 266 -0.46 -22.50 -16.32
CA ASN A 266 0.13 -23.65 -15.63
C ASN A 266 1.35 -23.30 -14.74
N GLN A 267 1.88 -22.10 -14.88
CA GLN A 267 3.05 -21.64 -14.12
C GLN A 267 2.76 -20.28 -13.48
N PRO A 268 3.15 -20.09 -12.23
CA PRO A 268 3.06 -18.81 -11.54
C PRO A 268 3.76 -17.70 -12.33
N LYS A 269 3.10 -16.56 -12.45
CA LYS A 269 3.67 -15.34 -13.01
C LYS A 269 3.21 -14.15 -12.17
N GLY A 270 4.14 -13.29 -11.82
CA GLY A 270 3.84 -12.14 -10.98
C GLY A 270 5.10 -11.57 -10.36
N VAL A 271 4.95 -10.87 -9.27
CA VAL A 271 6.03 -10.29 -8.48
C VAL A 271 5.83 -10.60 -7.00
N VAL A 272 6.93 -10.70 -6.28
CA VAL A 272 6.93 -10.78 -4.82
C VAL A 272 7.84 -9.68 -4.29
N ASP A 273 7.39 -8.98 -3.26
CA ASP A 273 8.15 -7.93 -2.59
C ASP A 273 7.63 -7.77 -1.16
N LEU A 274 8.15 -6.79 -0.44
CA LEU A 274 7.86 -6.55 0.96
C LEU A 274 7.01 -5.29 1.16
N TYR A 275 6.03 -5.39 2.05
CA TYR A 275 5.35 -4.23 2.64
C TYR A 275 6.00 -3.86 3.96
N ASP A 276 6.09 -2.56 4.23
CA ASP A 276 6.42 -1.99 5.55
C ASP A 276 5.13 -1.83 6.34
N CYS A 277 4.76 -2.84 7.13
CA CYS A 277 3.49 -2.83 7.87
C CYS A 277 3.68 -2.34 9.30
N SER A 278 2.84 -1.40 9.71
CA SER A 278 2.67 -1.02 11.12
C SER A 278 1.74 -2.00 11.85
N ASP A 279 1.74 -1.98 13.18
CA ASP A 279 0.95 -2.90 14.01
C ASP A 279 -0.57 -2.79 13.76
N ASP A 280 -1.05 -1.63 13.31
CA ASP A 280 -2.46 -1.36 13.00
C ASP A 280 -2.71 -1.03 11.52
N TRP A 281 -1.73 -1.24 10.66
CA TRP A 281 -1.76 -0.94 9.24
C TRP A 281 -1.95 0.54 8.88
N ILE A 282 -1.99 1.43 9.87
CA ILE A 282 -2.02 2.88 9.68
C ILE A 282 -0.56 3.39 9.73
N PRO A 283 -0.12 4.24 8.80
CA PRO A 283 1.27 4.71 8.78
C PRO A 283 1.63 5.55 10.02
N VAL A 284 2.92 5.66 10.28
CA VAL A 284 3.48 6.60 11.26
C VAL A 284 4.12 7.76 10.50
N TYR A 285 3.54 8.96 10.64
CA TYR A 285 4.05 10.21 10.13
C TYR A 285 4.30 11.15 11.31
N ASP A 286 5.50 11.13 11.86
CA ASP A 286 5.74 11.73 13.16
C ASP A 286 7.21 12.15 13.36
N LYS A 287 7.45 12.94 14.37
CA LYS A 287 8.77 13.12 14.98
C LYS A 287 9.14 11.89 15.84
N SER A 288 10.35 11.84 16.37
CA SER A 288 10.76 10.93 17.44
C SER A 288 11.06 11.64 18.74
N ASP A 289 11.49 10.89 19.77
CA ASP A 289 12.03 11.47 21.01
C ASP A 289 13.49 11.92 20.85
N LEU A 290 14.19 11.49 19.78
CA LEU A 290 15.48 12.01 19.37
C LEU A 290 15.28 13.29 18.55
N GLY A 291 15.76 14.42 19.00
CA GLY A 291 15.61 15.71 18.31
C GLY A 291 16.17 15.65 16.88
N GLY A 292 15.43 16.20 15.91
CA GLY A 292 15.78 16.18 14.51
C GLY A 292 15.58 14.84 13.76
N PHE A 293 15.07 13.77 14.42
CA PHE A 293 14.78 12.51 13.76
C PHE A 293 13.27 12.33 13.56
N TYR A 294 12.87 12.15 12.30
CA TYR A 294 11.48 12.02 11.86
C TYR A 294 11.21 10.71 11.13
N MET A 295 9.95 10.32 11.08
CA MET A 295 9.52 9.03 10.51
C MET A 295 8.35 9.21 9.54
N ALA A 296 8.48 8.61 8.35
CA ALA A 296 7.39 8.38 7.42
C ALA A 296 7.43 6.90 7.02
N VAL A 297 6.89 6.05 7.89
CA VAL A 297 7.07 4.59 7.89
C VAL A 297 5.73 3.87 8.08
N GLY A 298 5.72 2.55 7.93
CA GLY A 298 4.52 1.73 8.14
C GLY A 298 3.47 1.94 7.04
N THR A 299 3.89 2.01 5.79
CA THR A 299 3.00 2.31 4.64
C THR A 299 1.99 1.21 4.32
N SER A 300 2.18 0.00 4.86
CA SER A 300 1.25 -1.13 4.84
C SER A 300 0.64 -1.44 3.46
N GLY A 301 1.43 -1.23 2.38
CA GLY A 301 1.03 -1.51 1.00
C GLY A 301 0.05 -0.51 0.37
N ASN A 302 -0.45 0.49 1.11
CA ASN A 302 -1.55 1.34 0.62
C ASN A 302 -1.23 2.84 0.46
N GLN A 303 -0.03 3.32 0.82
CA GLN A 303 0.29 4.75 0.91
C GLN A 303 0.88 5.37 -0.37
N TYR A 304 1.13 4.62 -1.42
CA TYR A 304 1.65 5.15 -2.68
C TYR A 304 0.82 6.34 -3.22
N LYS A 305 -0.50 6.21 -3.20
CA LYS A 305 -1.46 7.24 -3.63
C LYS A 305 -1.35 8.53 -2.80
N ASN A 306 -0.91 8.45 -1.56
CA ASN A 306 -0.85 9.56 -0.61
C ASN A 306 0.52 10.28 -0.64
N ALA A 307 1.55 9.72 -1.29
CA ALA A 307 2.92 10.22 -1.24
C ALA A 307 3.07 11.73 -1.50
N PRO A 308 2.38 12.36 -2.47
CA PRO A 308 2.51 13.80 -2.70
C PRO A 308 1.97 14.66 -1.54
N VAL A 309 0.87 14.22 -0.92
CA VAL A 309 0.25 14.92 0.23
C VAL A 309 1.09 14.70 1.47
N VAL A 310 1.54 13.47 1.71
CA VAL A 310 2.40 13.11 2.84
C VAL A 310 3.73 13.85 2.77
N GLY A 311 4.34 13.98 1.58
CA GLY A 311 5.57 14.75 1.42
C GLY A 311 5.42 16.21 1.82
N ALA A 312 4.30 16.86 1.44
CA ALA A 312 3.99 18.23 1.85
C ALA A 312 3.72 18.31 3.36
N MET A 313 2.92 17.42 3.90
CA MET A 313 2.58 17.36 5.32
C MET A 313 3.82 17.15 6.19
N MET A 314 4.70 16.23 5.83
CA MET A 314 5.94 15.98 6.57
C MET A 314 6.88 17.17 6.53
N ALA A 315 6.99 17.87 5.39
CA ALA A 315 7.81 19.06 5.30
C ALA A 315 7.32 20.18 6.24
N GLU A 316 6.01 20.41 6.32
CA GLU A 316 5.42 21.40 7.22
C GLU A 316 5.50 20.97 8.69
N LEU A 317 5.29 19.68 8.99
CA LEU A 317 5.45 19.13 10.35
C LEU A 317 6.88 19.31 10.85
N ILE A 318 7.88 18.94 10.02
CA ILE A 318 9.30 19.11 10.37
C ILE A 318 9.61 20.58 10.64
N ASP A 319 9.21 21.48 9.74
CA ASP A 319 9.45 22.91 9.92
C ASP A 319 8.82 23.45 11.22
N ALA A 320 7.59 23.05 11.54
CA ALA A 320 6.92 23.44 12.78
C ALA A 320 7.62 22.91 14.03
N CYS A 321 8.06 21.63 14.03
CA CYS A 321 8.78 21.03 15.14
C CYS A 321 10.17 21.67 15.35
N GLU A 322 10.91 21.95 14.28
CA GLU A 322 12.20 22.63 14.34
C GLU A 322 12.07 24.10 14.82
N GLN A 323 10.88 24.69 14.67
CA GLN A 323 10.54 26.00 15.24
C GLN A 323 10.01 25.93 16.68
N GLY A 324 9.94 24.73 17.27
CA GLY A 324 9.60 24.51 18.67
C GLY A 324 8.19 24.03 18.96
N LEU A 325 7.43 23.57 17.94
CA LEU A 325 6.13 22.94 18.19
C LEU A 325 6.32 21.63 18.98
N ASP A 326 5.64 21.51 20.10
CA ASP A 326 5.52 20.26 20.85
C ASP A 326 4.39 19.39 20.27
N HIS A 327 4.69 18.71 19.17
CA HIS A 327 3.72 17.89 18.43
C HIS A 327 3.08 16.75 19.29
N ASP A 328 3.76 16.29 20.34
CA ASP A 328 3.23 15.25 21.22
C ASP A 328 2.08 15.78 22.11
N ASN A 329 2.13 17.05 22.50
CA ASN A 329 1.11 17.70 23.34
C ASN A 329 0.17 18.62 22.55
N GLU A 330 0.65 19.19 21.45
CA GLU A 330 -0.09 20.08 20.54
C GLU A 330 0.03 19.53 19.11
N PRO A 331 -0.79 18.53 18.71
CA PRO A 331 -0.67 17.90 17.39
C PRO A 331 -0.78 18.89 16.23
N PHE A 332 0.18 18.80 15.31
CA PHE A 332 0.22 19.63 14.11
C PHE A 332 -1.06 19.47 13.28
N GLN A 333 -1.62 20.59 12.84
CA GLN A 333 -2.84 20.62 12.03
C GLN A 333 -2.47 20.98 10.59
N PHE A 334 -2.54 19.98 9.69
CA PHE A 334 -2.20 20.14 8.27
C PHE A 334 -3.43 20.56 7.46
N THR A 335 -3.35 21.67 6.72
CA THR A 335 -4.43 22.09 5.80
C THR A 335 -4.23 21.52 4.42
N MET A 336 -5.12 20.64 3.99
CA MET A 336 -5.07 20.01 2.67
C MET A 336 -5.35 21.05 1.57
N LYS A 337 -4.39 21.23 0.68
CA LYS A 337 -4.38 22.31 -0.34
C LYS A 337 -5.62 22.36 -1.24
N TYR A 338 -6.16 21.22 -1.64
CA TYR A 338 -7.23 21.16 -2.63
C TYR A 338 -8.63 21.07 -2.04
N THR A 339 -8.76 20.53 -0.85
CA THR A 339 -10.05 20.37 -0.16
C THR A 339 -10.29 21.41 0.92
N GLY A 340 -9.23 22.10 1.38
CA GLY A 340 -9.27 23.02 2.51
C GLY A 340 -9.55 22.32 3.85
N ARG A 341 -9.59 20.98 3.89
CA ARG A 341 -9.81 20.23 5.12
C ARG A 341 -8.56 20.27 6.00
N ILE A 342 -8.79 20.30 7.29
CA ILE A 342 -7.73 20.21 8.29
C ILE A 342 -7.58 18.74 8.68
N LEU A 343 -6.36 18.24 8.59
CA LEU A 343 -5.97 16.91 9.04
C LEU A 343 -5.18 17.04 10.34
N ASP A 344 -5.66 16.38 11.39
CA ASP A 344 -4.92 16.25 12.63
C ASP A 344 -3.81 15.20 12.45
N VAL A 345 -2.55 15.65 12.41
CA VAL A 345 -1.41 14.76 12.18
C VAL A 345 -1.12 13.88 13.39
N GLY A 346 -1.62 14.22 14.58
CA GLY A 346 -1.57 13.36 15.76
C GLY A 346 -2.24 12.00 15.57
N PHE A 347 -3.16 11.88 14.60
CA PHE A 347 -3.73 10.59 14.19
C PHE A 347 -2.65 9.58 13.76
N PHE A 348 -1.55 10.04 13.20
CA PHE A 348 -0.44 9.22 12.73
C PHE A 348 0.71 9.10 13.75
N SER A 349 0.49 9.53 14.99
CA SER A 349 1.54 9.55 16.01
C SER A 349 2.07 8.15 16.32
N ARG A 350 3.39 8.07 16.51
CA ARG A 350 4.10 6.87 17.00
C ARG A 350 3.65 6.44 18.39
N LYS A 351 3.09 7.37 19.17
CA LYS A 351 2.63 7.16 20.57
C LYS A 351 1.16 6.77 20.68
N ARG A 352 0.43 6.68 19.54
CA ARG A 352 -0.97 6.23 19.56
C ARG A 352 -1.10 4.81 20.08
N GLU A 353 -2.28 4.45 20.55
CA GLU A 353 -2.67 3.08 20.77
C GLU A 353 -3.01 2.40 19.43
N ILE A 354 -2.93 1.05 19.39
CA ILE A 354 -3.33 0.27 18.22
C ILE A 354 -4.80 0.55 17.91
N ASN A 355 -5.08 0.98 16.69
CA ASN A 355 -6.44 1.24 16.23
C ASN A 355 -7.09 -0.05 15.70
N TYR A 356 -7.83 -0.73 16.56
CA TYR A 356 -8.55 -1.96 16.20
C TYR A 356 -9.72 -1.77 15.22
N ASN A 357 -10.04 -0.53 14.81
CA ASN A 357 -11.00 -0.24 13.75
C ASN A 357 -10.35 -0.12 12.37
N SER A 358 -9.03 -0.29 12.27
CA SER A 358 -8.34 -0.40 10.99
C SER A 358 -8.80 -1.64 10.21
N SER A 359 -8.66 -1.62 8.91
CA SER A 359 -8.97 -2.77 8.05
C SER A 359 -8.02 -3.94 8.25
N PHE A 360 -6.82 -3.71 8.80
CA PHE A 360 -5.70 -4.65 8.84
C PHE A 360 -5.38 -5.26 7.47
N SER A 361 -5.58 -4.49 6.41
CA SER A 361 -5.35 -4.88 5.01
C SER A 361 -4.82 -3.73 4.17
N VAL A 362 -4.49 -4.01 2.91
CA VAL A 362 -4.05 -3.00 1.91
C VAL A 362 -5.13 -2.00 1.53
N ASN A 363 -6.36 -2.18 1.98
CA ASN A 363 -7.45 -1.23 1.70
C ASN A 363 -7.37 0.04 2.57
N GLY A 364 -6.66 0.02 3.67
CA GLY A 364 -6.39 1.16 4.55
C GLY A 364 -7.34 1.29 5.72
#